data_cecabaddb2bf7bf0c28564ed7c1d4b76
#
_entry.id   cecabaddb2bf7bf0c28564ed7c1d4b76
#
_cell.length_a   1.000
_cell.length_b   1.000
_cell.length_c   1.000
_cell.angle_alpha   90.00
_cell.angle_beta   90.00
_cell.angle_gamma   90.00
#
_symmetry.space_group_name_H-M   'P 1'
#
loop_
_entity.id
_entity.type
_entity.pdbx_description
1 polymer ?
#
loop_
_entity_poly.entity_id
_entity_poly.type
_entity_poly.pdbx_seq_one_letter_code
_entity_poly.pdbx_strand_id
1 'polypeptide(L)'
;VDAELAAAAKRWEEKFTEVTTREGGRPVVEIRDALADAMWNKVGIFRNEDGITEALKEIDQLIEDYKTCYVGDPERTYNMAFVNYCEIGSMLTVAKAIAMGALHRRESRGAHIREDHPKRNDERYLKHSLIKLGADGQYELTERDVVFTKYEPQERKY
;
A
#
# COMPACT_ATOMS: atom_id res chain seq x y z
N VAL A 1 -26.91 -13.29 -8.35
CA VAL A 1 -25.62 -13.23 -9.09
C VAL A 1 -25.73 -12.25 -10.25
N ASP A 2 -26.71 -12.38 -11.14
CA ASP A 2 -26.81 -11.53 -12.34
C ASP A 2 -27.08 -10.05 -11.99
N ALA A 3 -27.91 -9.77 -10.98
CA ALA A 3 -28.20 -8.41 -10.54
C ALA A 3 -26.98 -7.74 -9.88
N GLU A 4 -26.20 -8.51 -9.14
CA GLU A 4 -24.96 -8.01 -8.51
C GLU A 4 -23.87 -7.74 -9.53
N LEU A 5 -23.72 -8.61 -10.53
CA LEU A 5 -22.80 -8.41 -11.64
C LEU A 5 -23.18 -7.20 -12.48
N ALA A 6 -24.48 -7.04 -12.80
CA ALA A 6 -24.96 -5.85 -13.51
C ALA A 6 -24.72 -4.56 -12.73
N ALA A 7 -24.95 -4.57 -11.42
CA ALA A 7 -24.68 -3.42 -10.56
C ALA A 7 -23.16 -3.11 -10.48
N ALA A 8 -22.31 -4.13 -10.43
CA ALA A 8 -20.87 -3.95 -10.46
C ALA A 8 -20.39 -3.37 -11.81
N ALA A 9 -20.88 -3.90 -12.93
CA ALA A 9 -20.58 -3.39 -14.25
C ALA A 9 -20.98 -1.91 -14.39
N LYS A 10 -22.18 -1.56 -13.94
CA LYS A 10 -22.67 -0.17 -13.97
C LYS A 10 -21.75 0.77 -13.16
N ARG A 11 -21.34 0.36 -11.95
CA ARG A 11 -20.40 1.16 -11.12
C ARG A 11 -19.06 1.41 -11.84
N TRP A 12 -18.53 0.40 -12.53
CA TRP A 12 -17.29 0.55 -13.28
C TRP A 12 -17.45 1.43 -14.53
N GLU A 13 -18.58 1.37 -15.21
CA GLU A 13 -18.91 2.26 -16.33
C GLU A 13 -19.02 3.72 -15.87
N GLU A 14 -19.70 3.97 -14.76
CA GLU A 14 -19.80 5.30 -14.16
C GLU A 14 -18.43 5.81 -13.75
N LYS A 15 -17.60 4.95 -13.13
CA LYS A 15 -16.25 5.31 -12.71
C LYS A 15 -15.32 5.59 -13.88
N PHE A 16 -15.39 4.76 -14.94
CA PHE A 16 -14.64 5.01 -16.17
C PHE A 16 -14.99 6.39 -16.73
N THR A 17 -16.26 6.66 -16.92
CA THR A 17 -16.72 7.96 -17.45
C THR A 17 -16.25 9.12 -16.56
N GLU A 18 -16.44 9.00 -15.25
CA GLU A 18 -16.03 10.03 -14.30
C GLU A 18 -14.55 10.41 -14.44
N VAL A 19 -13.63 9.43 -14.42
CA VAL A 19 -12.19 9.71 -14.36
C VAL A 19 -11.57 10.05 -15.73
N THR A 20 -12.18 9.57 -16.83
CA THR A 20 -11.69 9.84 -18.19
C THR A 20 -12.19 11.16 -18.76
N THR A 21 -13.33 11.68 -18.26
CA THR A 21 -13.88 12.98 -18.67
C THR A 21 -13.61 14.11 -17.68
N ARG A 22 -12.98 13.79 -16.53
CA ARG A 22 -12.66 14.80 -15.53
C ARG A 22 -11.64 15.79 -16.05
N GLU A 23 -11.92 17.07 -15.87
CA GLU A 23 -11.01 18.17 -16.17
C GLU A 23 -10.34 18.65 -14.89
N GLY A 24 -9.03 18.82 -14.93
CA GLY A 24 -8.24 19.24 -13.77
C GLY A 24 -7.96 18.13 -12.78
N GLY A 25 -7.24 18.47 -11.72
CA GLY A 25 -6.70 17.50 -10.76
C GLY A 25 -5.29 17.06 -11.15
N ARG A 26 -4.78 16.06 -10.44
CA ARG A 26 -3.45 15.50 -10.69
C ARG A 26 -3.52 14.35 -11.70
N PRO A 27 -2.60 14.29 -12.69
CA PRO A 27 -2.53 13.11 -13.56
C PRO A 27 -2.27 11.85 -12.74
N VAL A 28 -2.98 10.77 -13.04
CA VAL A 28 -2.84 9.52 -12.28
C VAL A 28 -1.42 8.95 -12.31
N VAL A 29 -0.68 9.16 -13.40
CA VAL A 29 0.72 8.72 -13.53
C VAL A 29 1.65 9.41 -12.52
N GLU A 30 1.41 10.68 -12.22
CA GLU A 30 2.20 11.41 -11.21
C GLU A 30 1.97 10.90 -9.79
N ILE A 31 0.77 10.40 -9.50
CA ILE A 31 0.47 9.72 -8.22
C ILE A 31 1.28 8.44 -8.10
N ARG A 32 1.35 7.64 -9.18
CA ARG A 32 2.16 6.43 -9.23
C ARG A 32 3.64 6.72 -8.98
N ASP A 33 4.18 7.71 -9.68
CA ASP A 33 5.59 8.04 -9.60
C ASP A 33 5.95 8.57 -8.20
N ALA A 34 5.12 9.43 -7.62
CA ALA A 34 5.30 9.91 -6.25
C ALA A 34 5.18 8.79 -5.21
N LEU A 35 4.26 7.83 -5.40
CA LEU A 35 4.16 6.66 -4.54
C LEU A 35 5.42 5.78 -4.63
N ALA A 36 5.94 5.56 -5.85
CA ALA A 36 7.16 4.80 -6.05
C ALA A 36 8.35 5.45 -5.35
N ASP A 37 8.50 6.77 -5.47
CA ASP A 37 9.56 7.54 -4.83
C ASP A 37 9.45 7.46 -3.29
N ALA A 38 8.28 7.67 -2.72
CA ALA A 38 8.05 7.58 -1.28
C ALA A 38 8.39 6.18 -0.74
N MET A 39 7.91 5.14 -1.42
CA MET A 39 8.15 3.75 -1.01
C MET A 39 9.60 3.34 -1.17
N TRP A 40 10.27 3.74 -2.25
CA TRP A 40 11.67 3.41 -2.50
C TRP A 40 12.61 4.09 -1.50
N ASN A 41 12.45 5.38 -1.31
CA ASN A 41 13.39 6.17 -0.53
C ASN A 41 13.16 6.07 0.99
N LYS A 42 11.93 5.81 1.45
CA LYS A 42 11.55 5.89 2.87
C LYS A 42 11.09 4.57 3.47
N VAL A 43 10.58 3.64 2.65
CA VAL A 43 10.05 2.33 3.07
C VAL A 43 10.78 1.18 2.38
N GLY A 44 11.93 1.45 1.74
CA GLY A 44 12.81 0.47 1.11
C GLY A 44 13.40 -0.55 2.10
N ILE A 45 14.51 -1.18 1.76
CA ILE A 45 15.16 -2.17 2.63
C ILE A 45 15.70 -1.51 3.91
N PHE A 46 16.41 -0.39 3.76
CA PHE A 46 16.93 0.43 4.85
C PHE A 46 15.91 1.52 5.19
N ARG A 47 15.49 1.59 6.43
CA ARG A 47 14.41 2.47 6.87
C ARG A 47 14.56 2.88 8.33
N ASN A 48 13.91 3.97 8.70
CA ASN A 48 13.83 4.45 10.08
C ASN A 48 12.45 5.02 10.38
N GLU A 49 12.17 5.31 11.65
CA GLU A 49 10.85 5.79 12.11
C GLU A 49 10.42 7.08 11.43
N ASP A 50 11.34 8.03 11.30
CA ASP A 50 11.05 9.35 10.72
C ASP A 50 10.69 9.23 9.24
N GLY A 51 11.50 8.50 8.45
CA GLY A 51 11.25 8.27 7.03
C GLY A 51 9.93 7.52 6.78
N ILE A 52 9.65 6.46 7.55
CA ILE A 52 8.38 5.73 7.41
C ILE A 52 7.18 6.62 7.78
N THR A 53 7.31 7.44 8.83
CA THR A 53 6.24 8.34 9.26
C THR A 53 5.98 9.42 8.21
N GLU A 54 7.02 9.94 7.57
CA GLU A 54 6.90 10.88 6.46
C GLU A 54 6.22 10.21 5.25
N ALA A 55 6.67 8.99 4.88
CA ALA A 55 6.04 8.23 3.81
C ALA A 55 4.55 7.99 4.05
N LEU A 56 4.14 7.68 5.28
CA LEU A 56 2.72 7.51 5.61
C LEU A 56 1.91 8.78 5.36
N LYS A 57 2.45 9.96 5.69
CA LYS A 57 1.79 11.26 5.42
C LYS A 57 1.68 11.52 3.92
N GLU A 58 2.73 11.20 3.16
CA GLU A 58 2.73 11.32 1.71
C GLU A 58 1.73 10.37 1.06
N ILE A 59 1.68 9.11 1.51
CA ILE A 59 0.70 8.12 1.03
C ILE A 59 -0.73 8.58 1.33
N ASP A 60 -0.98 9.14 2.50
CA ASP A 60 -2.30 9.68 2.85
C ASP A 60 -2.70 10.84 1.94
N GLN A 61 -1.77 11.74 1.62
CA GLN A 61 -2.02 12.81 0.65
C GLN A 61 -2.26 12.25 -0.76
N LEU A 62 -1.50 11.24 -1.20
CA LEU A 62 -1.71 10.60 -2.49
C LEU A 62 -3.06 9.87 -2.58
N ILE A 63 -3.56 9.32 -1.47
CA ILE A 63 -4.91 8.74 -1.39
C ILE A 63 -5.97 9.82 -1.60
N GLU A 64 -5.80 11.01 -1.03
CA GLU A 64 -6.70 12.14 -1.25
C GLU A 64 -6.61 12.66 -2.70
N ASP A 65 -5.40 12.82 -3.24
CA ASP A 65 -5.17 13.23 -4.63
C ASP A 65 -5.82 12.22 -5.62
N TYR A 66 -5.74 10.92 -5.32
CA TYR A 66 -6.34 9.87 -6.14
C TYR A 66 -7.86 9.99 -6.26
N LYS A 67 -8.56 10.52 -5.27
CA LYS A 67 -10.01 10.73 -5.34
C LYS A 67 -10.42 11.74 -6.42
N THR A 68 -9.52 12.66 -6.74
CA THR A 68 -9.74 13.76 -7.69
C THR A 68 -8.83 13.72 -8.91
N CYS A 69 -8.03 12.66 -9.07
CA CYS A 69 -7.13 12.51 -10.21
C CYS A 69 -7.90 12.29 -11.53
N TYR A 70 -7.23 12.48 -12.64
CA TYR A 70 -7.79 12.23 -13.96
C TYR A 70 -6.91 11.29 -14.79
N VAL A 71 -7.54 10.62 -15.77
CA VAL A 71 -6.88 9.66 -16.65
C VAL A 71 -6.53 10.28 -18.02
N GLY A 72 -7.31 11.22 -18.50
CA GLY A 72 -7.03 11.99 -19.73
C GLY A 72 -7.20 11.24 -21.06
N ASP A 73 -7.59 9.96 -21.03
CA ASP A 73 -7.85 9.13 -22.20
C ASP A 73 -9.28 8.59 -22.12
N PRO A 74 -10.22 9.09 -22.95
CA PRO A 74 -11.61 8.63 -22.96
C PRO A 74 -11.85 7.39 -23.82
N GLU A 75 -10.85 6.91 -24.55
CA GLU A 75 -11.00 5.75 -25.42
C GLU A 75 -11.22 4.48 -24.61
N ARG A 76 -12.11 3.61 -25.09
CA ARG A 76 -12.44 2.35 -24.36
C ARG A 76 -11.55 1.19 -24.77
N THR A 77 -10.99 1.24 -25.97
CA THR A 77 -10.19 0.15 -26.51
C THR A 77 -8.75 0.30 -26.10
N TYR A 78 -8.18 -0.72 -25.43
CA TYR A 78 -6.78 -0.74 -24.97
C TYR A 78 -6.42 0.45 -24.06
N ASN A 79 -7.36 0.95 -23.26
CA ASN A 79 -7.10 2.07 -22.36
C ASN A 79 -6.22 1.65 -21.17
N MET A 80 -4.90 1.65 -21.38
CA MET A 80 -3.92 1.35 -20.35
C MET A 80 -3.87 2.40 -19.25
N ALA A 81 -4.27 3.64 -19.54
CA ALA A 81 -4.31 4.69 -18.54
C ALA A 81 -5.41 4.42 -17.48
N PHE A 82 -6.57 3.91 -17.90
CA PHE A 82 -7.62 3.47 -16.98
C PHE A 82 -7.22 2.21 -16.20
N VAL A 83 -6.53 1.25 -16.83
CA VAL A 83 -5.97 0.08 -16.12
C VAL A 83 -5.02 0.54 -15.02
N ASN A 84 -4.08 1.42 -15.35
CA ASN A 84 -3.15 2.00 -14.38
C ASN A 84 -3.89 2.72 -13.23
N TYR A 85 -4.96 3.47 -13.54
CA TYR A 85 -5.80 4.08 -12.52
C TYR A 85 -6.31 3.04 -11.51
N CYS A 86 -6.87 1.93 -11.98
CA CYS A 86 -7.38 0.86 -11.11
C CYS A 86 -6.26 0.22 -10.26
N GLU A 87 -5.09 -0.02 -10.87
CA GLU A 87 -3.94 -0.60 -10.19
C GLU A 87 -3.40 0.33 -9.10
N ILE A 88 -3.28 1.64 -9.39
CA ILE A 88 -2.76 2.63 -8.45
C ILE A 88 -3.64 2.72 -7.20
N GLY A 89 -4.96 2.64 -7.32
CA GLY A 89 -5.85 2.58 -6.16
C GLY A 89 -5.54 1.40 -5.23
N SER A 90 -5.26 0.24 -5.82
CA SER A 90 -4.83 -0.95 -5.07
C SER A 90 -3.42 -0.79 -4.49
N MET A 91 -2.49 -0.21 -5.25
CA MET A 91 -1.11 0.06 -4.81
C MET A 91 -1.08 0.99 -3.61
N LEU A 92 -1.85 2.07 -3.60
CA LEU A 92 -1.96 3.00 -2.46
C LEU A 92 -2.42 2.29 -1.19
N THR A 93 -3.44 1.43 -1.31
CA THR A 93 -3.95 0.62 -0.20
C THR A 93 -2.88 -0.30 0.38
N VAL A 94 -2.17 -1.02 -0.48
CA VAL A 94 -1.12 -1.96 -0.07
C VAL A 94 0.11 -1.23 0.47
N ALA A 95 0.52 -0.13 -0.16
CA ALA A 95 1.66 0.68 0.29
C ALA A 95 1.45 1.21 1.71
N LYS A 96 0.25 1.72 2.01
CA LYS A 96 -0.09 2.15 3.37
C LYS A 96 0.02 1.01 4.38
N ALA A 97 -0.51 -0.17 4.05
CA ALA A 97 -0.40 -1.35 4.92
C ALA A 97 1.07 -1.75 5.14
N ILE A 98 1.90 -1.76 4.08
CA ILE A 98 3.33 -2.07 4.19
C ILE A 98 4.05 -1.06 5.11
N ALA A 99 3.83 0.23 4.92
CA ALA A 99 4.45 1.29 5.72
C ALA A 99 4.01 1.20 7.20
N MET A 100 2.72 0.97 7.47
CA MET A 100 2.22 0.76 8.84
C MET A 100 2.85 -0.47 9.51
N GLY A 101 2.95 -1.58 8.80
CA GLY A 101 3.62 -2.80 9.29
C GLY A 101 5.10 -2.58 9.56
N ALA A 102 5.78 -1.83 8.71
CA ALA A 102 7.19 -1.47 8.88
C ALA A 102 7.41 -0.53 10.08
N LEU A 103 6.52 0.42 10.30
CA LEU A 103 6.57 1.33 11.46
C LEU A 103 6.34 0.56 12.77
N HIS A 104 5.35 -0.34 12.79
CA HIS A 104 5.03 -1.14 13.95
C HIS A 104 6.20 -2.02 14.41
N ARG A 105 6.95 -2.60 13.46
CA ARG A 105 8.03 -3.54 13.76
C ARG A 105 9.34 -2.81 14.06
N ARG A 106 9.63 -2.61 15.35
CA ARG A 106 10.84 -1.94 15.86
C ARG A 106 11.97 -2.93 16.10
N GLU A 107 12.39 -3.59 15.04
CA GLU A 107 13.52 -4.53 15.00
C GLU A 107 14.06 -4.61 13.58
N SER A 108 15.21 -5.26 13.40
CA SER A 108 15.73 -5.65 12.10
C SER A 108 15.63 -7.17 11.92
N ARG A 109 14.97 -7.61 10.82
CA ARG A 109 14.75 -9.03 10.52
C ARG A 109 14.64 -9.27 9.02
N GLY A 110 15.50 -10.10 8.46
CA GLY A 110 15.53 -10.36 7.02
C GLY A 110 15.79 -9.09 6.22
N ALA A 111 14.96 -8.79 5.23
CA ALA A 111 15.06 -7.55 4.44
C ALA A 111 14.42 -6.33 5.11
N HIS A 112 13.87 -6.46 6.31
CA HIS A 112 13.39 -5.35 7.11
C HIS A 112 14.53 -4.85 7.99
N ILE A 113 15.25 -3.82 7.54
CA ILE A 113 16.38 -3.24 8.25
C ILE A 113 15.98 -1.88 8.80
N ARG A 114 15.83 -1.80 10.12
CA ARG A 114 15.56 -0.58 10.86
C ARG A 114 16.89 -0.01 11.36
N GLU A 115 17.36 1.08 10.78
CA GLU A 115 18.60 1.74 11.19
C GLU A 115 18.54 2.22 12.64
N ASP A 116 17.36 2.62 13.09
CA ASP A 116 17.05 3.02 14.47
C ASP A 116 16.81 1.84 15.43
N HIS A 117 16.57 0.63 14.90
CA HIS A 117 16.42 -0.62 15.65
C HIS A 117 17.20 -1.76 14.98
N PRO A 118 18.53 -1.73 14.97
CA PRO A 118 19.35 -2.64 14.15
C PRO A 118 19.37 -4.09 14.63
N LYS A 119 18.88 -4.37 15.84
CA LYS A 119 18.88 -5.71 16.42
C LYS A 119 17.57 -6.42 16.20
N ARG A 120 17.65 -7.75 15.98
CA ARG A 120 16.51 -8.66 16.01
C ARG A 120 15.98 -8.79 17.45
N ASN A 121 14.67 -8.84 17.61
CA ASN A 121 14.01 -8.99 18.92
C ASN A 121 12.95 -10.08 18.85
N ASP A 122 13.35 -11.31 19.18
CA ASP A 122 12.45 -12.48 19.14
C ASP A 122 11.43 -12.46 20.28
N GLU A 123 11.78 -11.90 21.44
CA GLU A 123 10.88 -11.83 22.59
C GLU A 123 9.60 -11.03 22.24
N ARG A 124 9.74 -9.92 21.51
CA ARG A 124 8.61 -9.04 21.17
C ARG A 124 8.03 -9.33 19.78
N TYR A 125 8.87 -9.64 18.79
CA TYR A 125 8.49 -9.62 17.37
C TYR A 125 8.60 -10.97 16.63
N LEU A 126 8.80 -12.10 17.35
CA LEU A 126 8.67 -13.42 16.73
C LEU A 126 7.19 -13.75 16.51
N LYS A 127 6.53 -12.90 15.73
CA LYS A 127 5.10 -12.91 15.43
C LYS A 127 4.85 -12.46 14.00
N HIS A 128 3.71 -12.87 13.46
CA HIS A 128 3.17 -12.29 12.23
C HIS A 128 2.49 -10.96 12.55
N SER A 129 2.84 -9.91 11.83
CA SER A 129 2.06 -8.67 11.82
C SER A 129 0.98 -8.79 10.74
N LEU A 130 -0.27 -8.60 11.10
CA LEU A 130 -1.43 -8.71 10.23
C LEU A 130 -2.08 -7.34 10.12
N ILE A 131 -2.31 -6.89 8.90
CA ILE A 131 -3.02 -5.63 8.65
C ILE A 131 -4.25 -5.93 7.82
N LYS A 132 -5.39 -5.45 8.30
CA LYS A 132 -6.68 -5.58 7.65
C LYS A 132 -7.27 -4.20 7.41
N LEU A 133 -7.77 -3.97 6.20
CA LEU A 133 -8.59 -2.81 5.90
C LEU A 133 -10.05 -3.15 6.21
N GLY A 134 -10.64 -2.42 7.14
CA GLY A 134 -12.04 -2.53 7.52
C GLY A 134 -12.99 -1.95 6.46
N ALA A 135 -14.25 -2.29 6.54
CA ALA A 135 -15.29 -1.73 5.67
C ALA A 135 -15.49 -0.21 5.87
N ASP A 136 -15.08 0.30 7.01
CA ASP A 136 -15.05 1.73 7.38
C ASP A 136 -13.83 2.48 6.83
N GLY A 137 -12.95 1.79 6.08
CA GLY A 137 -11.73 2.35 5.52
C GLY A 137 -10.58 2.50 6.53
N GLN A 138 -10.76 2.01 7.77
CA GLN A 138 -9.69 2.05 8.77
C GLN A 138 -8.81 0.81 8.70
N TYR A 139 -7.52 0.99 8.95
CA TYR A 139 -6.57 -0.11 9.02
C TYR A 139 -6.45 -0.61 10.46
N GLU A 140 -6.67 -1.90 10.64
CA GLU A 140 -6.48 -2.60 11.90
C GLU A 140 -5.18 -3.42 11.83
N LEU A 141 -4.26 -3.19 12.79
CA LEU A 141 -3.04 -3.95 12.92
C LEU A 141 -3.17 -4.91 14.11
N THR A 142 -2.97 -6.19 13.87
CA THR A 142 -3.00 -7.26 14.86
C THR A 142 -1.76 -8.14 14.76
N GLU A 143 -1.54 -8.97 15.74
CA GLU A 143 -0.42 -9.91 15.77
C GLU A 143 -0.92 -11.34 15.94
N ARG A 144 -0.18 -12.29 15.39
CA ARG A 144 -0.41 -13.72 15.55
C ARG A 144 0.91 -14.44 15.79
N ASP A 145 0.93 -15.38 16.71
CA ASP A 145 2.12 -16.17 17.01
C ASP A 145 2.55 -17.01 15.82
N VAL A 146 3.87 -17.16 15.64
CA VAL A 146 4.45 -18.07 14.66
C VAL A 146 4.37 -19.49 15.20
N VAL A 147 3.88 -20.42 14.39
CA VAL A 147 3.83 -21.83 14.72
C VAL A 147 5.04 -22.55 14.09
N PHE A 148 5.89 -23.11 14.92
CA PHE A 148 7.03 -23.92 14.49
C PHE A 148 6.61 -25.38 14.39
N THR A 149 6.68 -25.96 13.19
CA THR A 149 6.26 -27.35 12.98
C THR A 149 7.43 -28.31 12.83
N LYS A 150 8.59 -27.85 12.42
CA LYS A 150 9.72 -28.72 12.10
C LYS A 150 11.08 -28.19 12.56
N TYR A 151 11.33 -26.90 12.43
CA TYR A 151 12.63 -26.30 12.75
C TYR A 151 12.44 -25.11 13.70
N GLU A 152 13.31 -25.01 14.69
CA GLU A 152 13.40 -23.85 15.57
C GLU A 152 14.09 -22.69 14.84
N PRO A 153 13.67 -21.44 15.12
CA PRO A 153 14.28 -20.25 14.52
C PRO A 153 15.71 -20.11 14.96
N GLN A 154 16.61 -19.93 14.01
CA GLN A 154 18.03 -19.67 14.27
C GLN A 154 18.39 -18.24 13.86
N GLU A 155 19.31 -17.64 14.60
CA GLU A 155 19.91 -16.38 14.20
C GLU A 155 20.77 -16.57 12.96
N ARG A 156 20.51 -15.82 11.90
CA ARG A 156 21.32 -15.85 10.70
C ARG A 156 22.58 -15.01 10.93
N LYS A 157 23.72 -15.63 10.93
CA LYS A 157 25.03 -14.97 10.96
C LYS A 157 25.54 -14.83 9.53
N TYR A 158 25.93 -13.64 9.14
CA TYR A 158 26.57 -13.33 7.87
C TYR A 158 28.09 -13.24 8.06
#